data_19b7921518530a9f3f69ab6c5fabaa1b
#
_entry.id   19b7921518530a9f3f69ab6c5fabaa1b
#
_cell.length_a   1.000
_cell.length_b   1.000
_cell.length_c   1.000
_cell.angle_alpha   90.00
_cell.angle_beta   90.00
_cell.angle_gamma   90.00
#
_symmetry.space_group_name_H-M   'P 1'
#
loop_
_entity.id
_entity.type
_entity.pdbx_description
1 polymer ?
#
loop_
_entity_poly.entity_id
_entity_poly.type
_entity_poly.pdbx_seq_one_letter_code
_entity_poly.pdbx_strand_id
1 'polypeptide(L)'
;MKTSIFVVAAAAGIILTACASHHSYDPKVDPQNPLVSIVDGKQIVVNQDPLMYAKEVQNVRITWRLPADSKYTFPKDGIVVNEAREEIIDCRPAEDGRSFSCLNRHTRPGKYKYNIKVQGTPVVPVLDPVIVNG
;
A
#
# COMPACT_ATOMS: atom_id res chain seq x y z
N MET A 1 -66.51 17.51 -40.28
CA MET A 1 -65.73 16.52 -39.51
C MET A 1 -64.24 16.74 -39.73
N LYS A 2 -63.53 17.26 -38.77
CA LYS A 2 -62.13 17.52 -38.86
C LYS A 2 -61.38 16.44 -38.07
N THR A 3 -60.68 15.62 -38.78
CA THR A 3 -59.82 14.56 -38.16
C THR A 3 -58.46 15.16 -37.89
N SER A 4 -58.13 15.37 -36.62
CA SER A 4 -56.78 15.80 -36.20
C SER A 4 -55.90 14.61 -36.05
N ILE A 5 -54.87 14.55 -36.85
CA ILE A 5 -53.79 13.55 -36.75
C ILE A 5 -52.74 14.11 -35.79
N PHE A 6 -52.60 13.49 -34.63
CA PHE A 6 -51.47 13.76 -33.72
C PHE A 6 -50.25 12.97 -34.16
N VAL A 7 -49.25 13.69 -34.61
CA VAL A 7 -47.92 13.12 -34.85
C VAL A 7 -47.19 13.09 -33.51
N VAL A 8 -46.96 11.90 -32.99
CA VAL A 8 -46.10 11.71 -31.83
C VAL A 8 -44.67 11.58 -32.32
N ALA A 9 -43.86 12.60 -32.09
CA ALA A 9 -42.45 12.55 -32.33
C ALA A 9 -41.79 11.82 -31.17
N ALA A 10 -41.30 10.59 -31.40
CA ALA A 10 -40.48 9.84 -30.47
C ALA A 10 -39.04 10.42 -30.51
N ALA A 11 -38.69 11.19 -29.51
CA ALA A 11 -37.32 11.59 -29.30
C ALA A 11 -36.52 10.40 -28.74
N ALA A 12 -35.68 9.77 -29.57
CA ALA A 12 -34.72 8.78 -29.14
C ALA A 12 -33.61 9.49 -28.38
N GLY A 13 -33.69 9.47 -27.05
CA GLY A 13 -32.59 9.92 -26.20
C GLY A 13 -31.45 8.95 -26.27
N ILE A 14 -30.34 9.37 -26.87
CA ILE A 14 -29.08 8.64 -26.81
C ILE A 14 -28.51 8.85 -25.42
N ILE A 15 -28.59 7.82 -24.57
CA ILE A 15 -27.92 7.80 -23.27
C ILE A 15 -26.45 7.47 -23.57
N LEU A 16 -25.62 8.48 -23.61
CA LEU A 16 -24.17 8.33 -23.58
C LEU A 16 -23.79 7.89 -22.16
N THR A 17 -23.67 6.59 -21.96
CA THR A 17 -23.01 6.04 -20.78
C THR A 17 -21.52 6.37 -20.88
N ALA A 18 -21.11 7.48 -20.31
CA ALA A 18 -19.70 7.74 -20.10
C ALA A 18 -19.20 6.71 -19.06
N CYS A 19 -18.40 5.73 -19.51
CA CYS A 19 -17.61 4.92 -18.61
C CYS A 19 -16.53 5.83 -18.01
N ALA A 20 -16.86 6.53 -16.93
CA ALA A 20 -15.86 7.12 -16.09
C ALA A 20 -15.12 5.95 -15.43
N SER A 21 -13.86 5.72 -15.83
CA SER A 21 -12.95 4.87 -15.07
C SER A 21 -12.74 5.57 -13.73
N HIS A 22 -13.58 5.23 -12.76
CA HIS A 22 -13.32 5.57 -11.37
C HIS A 22 -12.06 4.80 -10.99
N HIS A 23 -10.90 5.46 -10.93
CA HIS A 23 -9.86 5.05 -10.05
C HIS A 23 -10.44 5.18 -8.66
N SER A 24 -11.01 4.09 -8.16
CA SER A 24 -11.43 4.01 -6.77
C SER A 24 -10.17 4.21 -5.94
N TYR A 25 -10.04 5.36 -5.34
CA TYR A 25 -9.12 5.53 -4.23
C TYR A 25 -9.57 4.54 -3.16
N ASP A 26 -8.87 3.43 -3.06
CA ASP A 26 -9.05 2.52 -1.94
C ASP A 26 -8.35 3.16 -0.73
N PRO A 27 -9.10 3.71 0.24
CA PRO A 27 -8.51 4.34 1.41
C PRO A 27 -7.71 3.37 2.27
N LYS A 28 -7.75 2.07 1.95
CA LYS A 28 -6.94 1.04 2.61
C LYS A 28 -5.53 0.90 2.04
N VAL A 29 -5.26 1.51 0.89
CA VAL A 29 -3.96 1.43 0.22
C VAL A 29 -3.22 2.74 0.41
N ASP A 30 -2.47 2.83 1.51
CA ASP A 30 -1.61 3.97 1.82
C ASP A 30 -0.15 3.48 1.83
N PRO A 31 0.66 3.83 0.80
CA PRO A 31 2.05 3.38 0.75
C PRO A 31 2.94 3.93 1.87
N GLN A 32 2.50 4.96 2.58
CA GLN A 32 3.19 5.45 3.77
C GLN A 32 2.90 4.62 5.02
N ASN A 33 1.79 3.88 5.03
CA ASN A 33 1.36 3.07 6.17
C ASN A 33 0.98 1.65 5.76
N PRO A 34 1.93 0.85 5.23
CA PRO A 34 1.67 -0.54 4.90
C PRO A 34 1.27 -1.35 6.15
N LEU A 35 0.27 -2.20 5.98
CA LEU A 35 -0.22 -3.06 7.04
C LEU A 35 0.42 -4.44 6.94
N VAL A 36 0.98 -4.89 8.04
CA VAL A 36 1.61 -6.22 8.19
C VAL A 36 0.72 -7.09 9.06
N SER A 37 0.40 -8.27 8.57
CA SER A 37 -0.41 -9.24 9.30
C SER A 37 0.29 -10.59 9.34
N ILE A 38 0.02 -11.38 10.39
CA ILE A 38 0.45 -12.77 10.46
C ILE A 38 -0.80 -13.63 10.29
N VAL A 39 -0.80 -14.44 9.23
CA VAL A 39 -1.94 -15.30 8.87
C VAL A 39 -1.71 -16.70 9.42
N ASP A 40 -2.65 -17.17 10.23
CA ASP A 40 -2.66 -18.51 10.84
C ASP A 40 -1.40 -18.87 11.62
N GLY A 41 -0.65 -17.88 12.11
CA GLY A 41 0.65 -18.09 12.76
C GLY A 41 1.71 -18.75 11.85
N LYS A 42 1.53 -18.69 10.53
CA LYS A 42 2.37 -19.39 9.55
C LYS A 42 3.11 -18.48 8.60
N GLN A 43 2.55 -17.32 8.26
CA GLN A 43 3.14 -16.43 7.27
C GLN A 43 2.88 -14.96 7.55
N ILE A 44 3.84 -14.13 7.17
CA ILE A 44 3.71 -12.68 7.13
C ILE A 44 3.03 -12.30 5.81
N VAL A 45 2.08 -11.40 5.87
CA VAL A 45 1.43 -10.77 4.71
C VAL A 45 1.53 -9.27 4.87
N VAL A 46 1.90 -8.57 3.81
CA VAL A 46 1.81 -7.11 3.72
C VAL A 46 0.72 -6.73 2.72
N ASN A 47 -0.08 -5.72 3.02
CA ASN A 47 -1.21 -5.34 2.17
C ASN A 47 -0.82 -4.67 0.85
N GLN A 48 0.46 -4.32 0.67
CA GLN A 48 0.99 -3.69 -0.52
C GLN A 48 2.37 -4.27 -0.85
N ASP A 49 2.50 -4.90 -1.99
CA ASP A 49 3.74 -5.38 -2.55
C ASP A 49 3.64 -5.37 -4.09
N PRO A 50 4.42 -4.52 -4.77
CA PRO A 50 5.39 -3.58 -4.22
C PRO A 50 4.76 -2.35 -3.54
N LEU A 51 5.52 -1.71 -2.64
CA LEU A 51 5.26 -0.34 -2.21
C LEU A 51 5.72 0.60 -3.32
N MET A 52 4.81 1.40 -3.86
CA MET A 52 5.11 2.26 -5.00
C MET A 52 5.02 3.74 -4.62
N TYR A 53 6.07 4.48 -4.95
CA TYR A 53 6.14 5.93 -4.76
C TYR A 53 6.35 6.62 -6.10
N ALA A 54 5.44 7.55 -6.45
CA ALA A 54 5.59 8.39 -7.63
C ALA A 54 6.82 9.31 -7.49
N LYS A 55 7.42 9.71 -8.59
CA LYS A 55 8.67 10.48 -8.58
C LYS A 55 8.56 11.83 -7.85
N GLU A 56 7.34 12.36 -7.70
CA GLU A 56 7.07 13.60 -6.97
C GLU A 56 7.07 13.42 -5.45
N VAL A 57 7.00 12.17 -4.97
CA VAL A 57 6.94 11.86 -3.54
C VAL A 57 8.36 11.66 -3.01
N GLN A 58 8.84 12.61 -2.23
CA GLN A 58 10.20 12.62 -1.66
C GLN A 58 10.15 12.80 -0.14
N ASN A 59 11.19 12.34 0.54
CA ASN A 59 11.35 12.49 1.98
C ASN A 59 10.12 12.01 2.77
N VAL A 60 9.60 10.87 2.42
CA VAL A 60 8.41 10.29 3.03
C VAL A 60 8.80 9.21 4.03
N ARG A 61 8.18 9.25 5.21
CA ARG A 61 8.36 8.19 6.19
C ARG A 61 7.41 7.05 5.90
N ILE A 62 7.97 5.87 5.74
CA ILE A 62 7.22 4.62 5.62
C ILE A 62 7.07 4.03 7.02
N THR A 63 5.85 3.73 7.42
CA THR A 63 5.58 3.11 8.72
C THR A 63 4.80 1.81 8.53
N TRP A 64 5.48 0.68 8.69
CA TRP A 64 4.84 -0.64 8.72
C TRP A 64 4.15 -0.83 10.07
N ARG A 65 2.91 -1.29 10.04
CA ARG A 65 2.08 -1.43 11.25
C ARG A 65 1.56 -2.84 11.39
N LEU A 66 1.66 -3.37 12.60
CA LEU A 66 0.95 -4.56 13.03
C LEU A 66 -0.43 -4.18 13.60
N PRO A 67 -1.44 -5.06 13.51
CA PRO A 67 -2.71 -4.83 14.20
C PRO A 67 -2.51 -4.64 15.70
N ALA A 68 -3.36 -3.83 16.33
CA ALA A 68 -3.27 -3.52 17.77
C ALA A 68 -3.37 -4.77 18.67
N ASP A 69 -4.06 -5.81 18.22
CA ASP A 69 -4.22 -7.08 18.91
C ASP A 69 -3.20 -8.15 18.51
N SER A 70 -2.22 -7.81 17.67
CA SER A 70 -1.17 -8.76 17.27
C SER A 70 -0.36 -9.24 18.47
N LYS A 71 -0.07 -10.53 18.49
CA LYS A 71 0.86 -11.15 19.45
C LYS A 71 2.32 -10.97 19.05
N TYR A 72 2.57 -10.46 17.86
CA TYR A 72 3.89 -10.25 17.31
C TYR A 72 4.32 -8.79 17.47
N THR A 73 5.62 -8.59 17.49
CA THR A 73 6.25 -7.28 17.49
C THR A 73 7.40 -7.24 16.49
N PHE A 74 7.82 -6.05 16.11
CA PHE A 74 9.02 -5.86 15.30
C PHE A 74 10.26 -5.83 16.19
N PRO A 75 11.27 -6.67 15.91
CA PRO A 75 12.61 -6.53 16.51
C PRO A 75 13.36 -5.35 15.87
N LYS A 76 14.55 -5.06 16.34
CA LYS A 76 15.42 -4.00 15.78
C LYS A 76 15.72 -4.19 14.29
N ASP A 77 15.81 -5.44 13.84
CA ASP A 77 16.00 -5.85 12.46
C ASP A 77 14.68 -6.28 11.78
N GLY A 78 13.56 -5.75 12.26
CA GLY A 78 12.22 -6.08 11.74
C GLY A 78 12.01 -5.68 10.28
N ILE A 79 12.58 -4.55 9.87
CA ILE A 79 12.64 -4.15 8.46
C ILE A 79 14.11 -3.90 8.11
N VAL A 80 14.60 -4.62 7.11
CA VAL A 80 15.95 -4.42 6.55
C VAL A 80 15.83 -4.22 5.05
N VAL A 81 16.26 -3.06 4.57
CA VAL A 81 16.23 -2.73 3.14
C VAL A 81 17.60 -3.05 2.54
N ASN A 82 17.61 -3.94 1.56
CA ASN A 82 18.83 -4.38 0.90
C ASN A 82 19.33 -3.29 -0.07
N GLU A 83 20.63 -3.04 -0.04
CA GLU A 83 21.30 -2.11 -0.96
C GLU A 83 20.64 -0.72 -1.06
N ALA A 84 20.07 -0.25 0.03
CA ALA A 84 19.33 1.02 0.07
C ALA A 84 20.17 2.27 -0.23
N ARG A 85 21.50 2.19 -0.09
CA ARG A 85 22.49 3.22 -0.49
C ARG A 85 22.07 4.64 -0.11
N GLU A 86 21.73 4.88 1.14
CA GLU A 86 21.28 6.18 1.66
C GLU A 86 19.91 6.67 1.11
N GLU A 87 19.24 5.91 0.25
CA GLU A 87 17.90 6.26 -0.23
C GLU A 87 16.82 5.95 0.81
N ILE A 88 16.99 4.86 1.54
CA ILE A 88 16.08 4.46 2.61
C ILE A 88 16.90 4.31 3.89
N ILE A 89 16.67 5.22 4.82
CA ILE A 89 17.51 5.43 6.00
C ILE A 89 16.65 5.56 7.26
N ASP A 90 17.32 5.68 8.41
CA ASP A 90 16.68 5.94 9.70
C ASP A 90 15.59 4.91 10.01
N CYS A 91 15.93 3.65 9.83
CA CYS A 91 15.05 2.51 10.06
C CYS A 91 15.08 2.08 11.53
N ARG A 92 13.92 2.09 12.18
CA ARG A 92 13.82 1.71 13.59
C ARG A 92 12.40 1.27 13.98
N PRO A 93 12.25 0.36 14.95
CA PRO A 93 10.96 0.05 15.54
C PRO A 93 10.51 1.17 16.49
N ALA A 94 9.20 1.29 16.68
CA ALA A 94 8.63 2.04 17.79
C ALA A 94 8.93 1.33 19.11
N GLU A 95 8.81 2.05 20.24
CA GLU A 95 9.09 1.50 21.59
C GLU A 95 8.23 0.28 21.91
N ASP A 96 6.95 0.31 21.50
CA ASP A 96 6.02 -0.80 21.72
C ASP A 96 6.21 -1.97 20.75
N GLY A 97 7.08 -1.82 19.74
CA GLY A 97 7.34 -2.82 18.71
C GLY A 97 6.17 -3.05 17.74
N ARG A 98 5.10 -2.26 17.79
CA ARG A 98 3.91 -2.45 16.96
C ARG A 98 4.01 -1.80 15.60
N SER A 99 4.98 -0.95 15.43
CA SER A 99 5.31 -0.33 14.16
C SER A 99 6.81 -0.27 13.95
N PHE A 100 7.19 -0.11 12.69
CA PHE A 100 8.58 0.06 12.27
C PHE A 100 8.63 1.12 11.19
N SER A 101 9.55 2.05 11.24
CA SER A 101 9.60 3.12 10.24
C SER A 101 10.97 3.28 9.62
N CYS A 102 10.98 3.69 8.35
CA CYS A 102 12.15 4.14 7.61
C CYS A 102 11.83 5.46 6.90
N LEU A 103 12.84 6.26 6.66
CA LEU A 103 12.72 7.45 5.81
C LEU A 103 13.12 7.10 4.39
N ASN A 104 12.19 7.21 3.45
CA ASN A 104 12.45 7.10 2.02
C ASN A 104 12.78 8.49 1.46
N ARG A 105 14.06 8.74 1.17
CA ARG A 105 14.51 10.03 0.62
C ARG A 105 14.05 10.21 -0.81
N HIS A 106 14.04 9.13 -1.59
CA HIS A 106 13.63 9.12 -2.99
C HIS A 106 14.29 10.22 -3.81
N THR A 107 15.63 10.26 -3.79
CA THR A 107 16.38 11.24 -4.57
C THR A 107 16.58 10.80 -6.02
N ARG A 108 16.32 9.53 -6.31
CA ARG A 108 16.44 8.91 -7.63
C ARG A 108 15.50 7.71 -7.76
N PRO A 109 15.16 7.29 -8.99
CA PRO A 109 14.42 6.05 -9.24
C PRO A 109 15.22 4.83 -8.76
N GLY A 110 14.50 3.79 -8.37
CA GLY A 110 15.11 2.52 -7.98
C GLY A 110 14.15 1.52 -7.42
N LYS A 111 14.59 0.26 -7.36
CA LYS A 111 13.87 -0.84 -6.73
C LYS A 111 14.72 -1.39 -5.59
N TYR A 112 14.10 -1.58 -4.44
CA TYR A 112 14.77 -2.03 -3.23
C TYR A 112 14.01 -3.21 -2.65
N LYS A 113 14.63 -4.38 -2.62
CA LYS A 113 14.13 -5.51 -1.83
C LYS A 113 14.30 -5.21 -0.36
N TYR A 114 13.33 -5.62 0.43
CA TYR A 114 13.42 -5.50 1.88
C TYR A 114 12.87 -6.75 2.55
N ASN A 115 13.25 -6.97 3.78
CA ASN A 115 12.80 -8.10 4.57
C ASN A 115 11.86 -7.60 5.66
N ILE A 116 10.77 -8.33 5.89
CA ILE A 116 9.93 -8.16 7.07
C ILE A 116 10.15 -9.35 7.99
N LYS A 117 10.56 -9.06 9.21
CA LYS A 117 10.77 -10.02 10.29
C LYS A 117 9.97 -9.59 11.50
N VAL A 118 9.30 -10.51 12.12
CA VAL A 118 8.58 -10.30 13.37
C VAL A 118 9.05 -11.29 14.41
N GLN A 119 8.91 -10.93 15.68
CA GLN A 119 9.18 -11.82 16.80
C GLN A 119 7.89 -12.14 17.54
N GLY A 120 7.76 -13.38 17.94
CA GLY A 120 6.58 -13.94 18.61
C GLY A 120 6.51 -15.44 18.41
N THR A 121 5.46 -16.04 18.92
CA THR A 121 5.21 -17.48 18.81
C THR A 121 3.86 -17.78 18.16
N PRO A 122 3.80 -18.75 17.23
CA PRO A 122 4.93 -19.50 16.63
C PRO A 122 5.82 -18.63 15.75
N VAL A 123 7.06 -19.05 15.54
CA VAL A 123 8.00 -18.38 14.64
C VAL A 123 7.48 -18.46 13.21
N VAL A 124 7.52 -17.33 12.50
CA VAL A 124 7.09 -17.25 11.09
C VAL A 124 8.25 -16.89 10.18
N PRO A 125 8.27 -17.39 8.92
CA PRO A 125 9.32 -17.07 7.96
C PRO A 125 9.33 -15.57 7.62
N VAL A 126 10.52 -15.06 7.28
CA VAL A 126 10.72 -13.70 6.78
C VAL A 126 10.02 -13.53 5.43
N LEU A 127 9.36 -12.39 5.23
CA LEU A 127 8.79 -11.98 3.94
C LEU A 127 9.78 -11.06 3.21
N ASP A 128 9.80 -11.11 1.89
CA ASP A 128 10.80 -10.45 1.04
C ASP A 128 10.14 -9.56 -0.05
N PRO A 129 9.43 -8.49 0.33
CA PRO A 129 8.75 -7.61 -0.62
C PRO A 129 9.66 -6.55 -1.23
N VAL A 130 9.09 -5.63 -2.03
CA VAL A 130 9.82 -4.64 -2.82
C VAL A 130 9.27 -3.23 -2.61
N ILE A 131 10.18 -2.25 -2.52
CA ILE A 131 9.89 -0.82 -2.63
C ILE A 131 10.29 -0.37 -4.05
N VAL A 132 9.42 0.38 -4.71
CA VAL A 132 9.66 0.97 -6.03
C VAL A 132 9.55 2.47 -5.94
N ASN A 133 10.67 3.15 -6.18
CA ASN A 133 10.74 4.59 -6.36
C ASN A 133 10.71 4.91 -7.87
N GLY A 134 9.70 5.64 -8.28
CA GLY A 134 9.53 6.05 -9.68
C GLY A 134 10.39 7.25 -10.11
#